data_b39bda8736f29b63e40c4370923220bf
#
_entry.id   b39bda8736f29b63e40c4370923220bf
#
_cell.length_a   1.000
_cell.length_b   1.000
_cell.length_c   1.000
_cell.angle_alpha   90.00
_cell.angle_beta   90.00
_cell.angle_gamma   90.00
#
_symmetry.space_group_name_H-M   'P 1'
#
loop_
_entity.id
_entity.type
_entity.pdbx_description
1 polymer ?
#
loop_
_entity_poly.entity_id
_entity_poly.type
_entity_poly.pdbx_seq_one_letter_code
_entity_poly.pdbx_strand_id
1 'polypeptide(L)'
;MKAYSLLYLSLCSLVTLYACQSSHTTQMEKKELKMLEDSQPKSEEEAFENFYTPSHEALINWVLTDTATFSHPFTQSIKKEYVTIATSDDKCLRIYSWNTGEGGTMICWGNLIQYRSGTEIKAVHQSLDMLLHPDGEHDEIDFGSYIDTIYTYPCTDGSKLYMVDDYFRISSNYSANSLVAMRIKDGNLVSAPCFVRHGKRSDTIGFEHSIADWYFLANLGEGWDWLFQYDKKAQNLY
;
A
#
# COMPACT_ATOMS: atom_id res chain seq x y z
N MET A 1 37.21 -35.75 -18.01
CA MET A 1 36.96 -35.64 -16.57
C MET A 1 36.72 -34.20 -16.04
N LYS A 2 37.22 -33.14 -16.67
CA LYS A 2 37.02 -31.74 -16.20
C LYS A 2 35.61 -31.15 -16.38
N ALA A 3 34.82 -31.64 -17.34
CA ALA A 3 33.46 -31.10 -17.61
C ALA A 3 32.41 -31.49 -16.55
N TYR A 4 32.52 -32.68 -15.98
CA TYR A 4 31.56 -33.17 -14.96
C TYR A 4 31.73 -32.47 -13.60
N SER A 5 32.93 -32.01 -13.29
CA SER A 5 33.21 -31.28 -12.04
C SER A 5 32.55 -29.90 -11.99
N LEU A 6 32.49 -29.19 -13.11
CA LEU A 6 31.86 -27.87 -13.22
C LEU A 6 30.31 -27.97 -13.15
N LEU A 7 29.72 -29.03 -13.73
CA LEU A 7 28.26 -29.25 -13.66
C LEU A 7 27.82 -29.56 -12.23
N TYR A 8 28.63 -30.34 -11.49
CA TYR A 8 28.30 -30.73 -10.11
C TYR A 8 28.39 -29.51 -9.15
N LEU A 9 29.37 -28.64 -9.32
CA LEU A 9 29.50 -27.41 -8.52
C LEU A 9 28.35 -26.43 -8.80
N SER A 10 27.89 -26.33 -10.06
CA SER A 10 26.75 -25.50 -10.43
C SER A 10 25.43 -26.03 -9.84
N LEU A 11 25.23 -27.36 -9.83
CA LEU A 11 24.02 -27.97 -9.26
C LEU A 11 23.98 -27.84 -7.75
N CYS A 12 25.12 -28.03 -7.06
CA CYS A 12 25.20 -27.85 -5.61
C CYS A 12 24.95 -26.40 -5.17
N SER A 13 25.43 -25.40 -5.93
CA SER A 13 25.15 -23.99 -5.65
C SER A 13 23.69 -23.63 -5.87
N LEU A 14 23.02 -24.18 -6.88
CA LEU A 14 21.58 -23.99 -7.11
C LEU A 14 20.72 -24.64 -6.01
N VAL A 15 21.06 -25.83 -5.57
CA VAL A 15 20.33 -26.53 -4.48
C VAL A 15 20.50 -25.81 -3.14
N THR A 16 21.69 -25.30 -2.82
CA THR A 16 21.93 -24.54 -1.59
C THR A 16 21.21 -23.18 -1.61
N LEU A 17 21.15 -22.49 -2.74
CA LEU A 17 20.38 -21.26 -2.90
C LEU A 17 18.88 -21.51 -2.72
N TYR A 18 18.37 -22.57 -3.33
CA TYR A 18 16.94 -22.92 -3.22
C TYR A 18 16.57 -23.32 -1.78
N ALA A 19 17.40 -24.12 -1.10
CA ALA A 19 17.17 -24.48 0.28
C ALA A 19 17.25 -23.28 1.24
N CYS A 20 18.15 -22.34 1.01
CA CYS A 20 18.26 -21.12 1.80
C CYS A 20 17.04 -20.22 1.59
N GLN A 21 16.57 -20.08 0.36
CA GLN A 21 15.39 -19.27 0.02
C GLN A 21 14.11 -19.89 0.61
N SER A 22 13.95 -21.20 0.57
CA SER A 22 12.78 -21.88 1.15
C SER A 22 12.76 -21.77 2.69
N SER A 23 13.91 -21.85 3.35
CA SER A 23 14.01 -21.68 4.81
C SER A 23 13.66 -20.24 5.24
N HIS A 24 14.10 -19.23 4.49
CA HIS A 24 13.80 -17.82 4.76
C HIS A 24 12.31 -17.53 4.59
N THR A 25 11.69 -18.01 3.52
CA THR A 25 10.24 -17.85 3.29
C THR A 25 9.44 -18.47 4.43
N THR A 26 9.77 -19.68 4.85
CA THR A 26 9.12 -20.35 5.98
C THR A 26 9.28 -19.59 7.30
N GLN A 27 10.42 -18.93 7.51
CA GLN A 27 10.65 -18.10 8.70
C GLN A 27 9.78 -16.83 8.69
N MET A 28 9.67 -16.16 7.55
CA MET A 28 8.84 -14.98 7.39
C MET A 28 7.35 -15.30 7.58
N GLU A 29 6.88 -16.42 7.03
CA GLU A 29 5.50 -16.90 7.23
C GLU A 29 5.19 -17.21 8.68
N LYS A 30 6.10 -17.84 9.41
CA LYS A 30 5.96 -18.09 10.85
C LYS A 30 5.91 -16.79 11.65
N LYS A 31 6.71 -15.80 11.27
CA LYS A 31 6.72 -14.47 11.91
C LYS A 31 5.38 -13.75 11.65
N GLU A 32 4.84 -13.84 10.43
CA GLU A 32 3.53 -13.31 10.08
C GLU A 32 2.40 -13.94 10.92
N LEU A 33 2.37 -15.26 11.00
CA LEU A 33 1.37 -15.96 11.80
C LEU A 33 1.43 -15.57 13.28
N LYS A 34 2.63 -15.49 13.84
CA LYS A 34 2.83 -15.05 15.22
C LYS A 34 2.36 -13.60 15.42
N MET A 35 2.71 -12.71 14.51
CA MET A 35 2.25 -11.32 14.55
C MET A 35 0.71 -11.24 14.56
N LEU A 36 0.04 -12.02 13.70
CA LEU A 36 -1.42 -12.08 13.65
C LEU A 36 -2.04 -12.66 14.93
N GLU A 37 -1.39 -13.62 15.56
CA GLU A 37 -1.81 -14.18 16.83
C GLU A 37 -1.65 -13.15 17.97
N ASP A 38 -0.50 -12.49 18.04
CA ASP A 38 -0.20 -11.46 19.04
C ASP A 38 -1.06 -10.20 18.89
N SER A 39 -1.63 -9.93 17.70
CA SER A 39 -2.49 -8.78 17.43
C SER A 39 -3.95 -8.98 17.87
N GLN A 40 -4.35 -10.21 18.19
CA GLN A 40 -5.71 -10.48 18.64
C GLN A 40 -5.91 -10.01 20.08
N PRO A 41 -7.11 -9.50 20.44
CA PRO A 41 -7.42 -9.12 21.81
C PRO A 41 -7.29 -10.35 22.72
N LYS A 42 -6.68 -10.16 23.89
CA LYS A 42 -6.38 -11.24 24.86
C LYS A 42 -7.52 -11.54 25.81
N SER A 43 -8.55 -10.70 25.82
CA SER A 43 -9.75 -10.86 26.64
C SER A 43 -11.00 -10.34 25.92
N GLU A 44 -12.18 -10.76 26.36
CA GLU A 44 -13.44 -10.23 25.85
C GLU A 44 -13.59 -8.73 26.16
N GLU A 45 -13.03 -8.25 27.28
CA GLU A 45 -13.03 -6.86 27.67
C GLU A 45 -12.18 -6.02 26.72
N GLU A 46 -10.97 -6.48 26.40
CA GLU A 46 -10.07 -5.83 25.42
C GLU A 46 -10.70 -5.81 24.01
N ALA A 47 -11.35 -6.90 23.59
CA ALA A 47 -12.08 -6.98 22.33
C ALA A 47 -13.24 -5.98 22.27
N PHE A 48 -13.94 -5.76 23.38
CA PHE A 48 -15.04 -4.80 23.46
C PHE A 48 -14.55 -3.35 23.44
N GLU A 49 -13.49 -3.04 24.21
CA GLU A 49 -12.90 -1.70 24.26
C GLU A 49 -12.32 -1.25 22.90
N ASN A 50 -11.71 -2.18 22.16
CA ASN A 50 -11.13 -1.91 20.84
C ASN A 50 -12.10 -2.10 19.68
N PHE A 51 -13.42 -2.21 19.94
CA PHE A 51 -14.44 -2.46 18.91
C PHE A 51 -14.06 -3.60 17.95
N TYR A 52 -13.43 -4.67 18.48
CA TYR A 52 -12.91 -5.82 17.73
C TYR A 52 -11.83 -5.50 16.69
N THR A 53 -11.19 -4.33 16.75
CA THR A 53 -10.12 -3.96 15.83
C THR A 53 -8.78 -4.50 16.34
N PRO A 54 -8.09 -5.37 15.58
CA PRO A 54 -6.78 -5.90 15.98
C PRO A 54 -5.73 -4.79 16.04
N SER A 55 -4.79 -4.90 16.98
CA SER A 55 -3.63 -3.99 17.02
C SER A 55 -2.71 -4.18 15.82
N HIS A 56 -2.28 -3.09 15.19
CA HIS A 56 -1.33 -3.10 14.08
C HIS A 56 0.10 -2.72 14.46
N GLU A 57 0.38 -2.49 15.76
CA GLU A 57 1.72 -2.10 16.23
C GLU A 57 2.81 -3.09 15.84
N ALA A 58 2.53 -4.40 15.92
CA ALA A 58 3.48 -5.44 15.56
C ALA A 58 3.81 -5.42 14.05
N LEU A 59 2.82 -5.16 13.18
CA LEU A 59 3.01 -4.98 11.75
C LEU A 59 3.86 -3.73 11.47
N ILE A 60 3.50 -2.60 12.07
CA ILE A 60 4.21 -1.33 11.92
C ILE A 60 5.68 -1.50 12.29
N ASN A 61 5.95 -2.03 13.49
CA ASN A 61 7.31 -2.26 13.97
C ASN A 61 8.09 -3.22 13.06
N TRP A 62 7.44 -4.28 12.57
CA TRP A 62 8.10 -5.24 11.69
C TRP A 62 8.49 -4.59 10.35
N VAL A 63 7.57 -3.88 9.72
CA VAL A 63 7.83 -3.22 8.43
C VAL A 63 8.85 -2.09 8.54
N LEU A 64 8.83 -1.31 9.62
CA LEU A 64 9.80 -0.24 9.85
C LEU A 64 11.22 -0.74 10.12
N THR A 65 11.37 -1.94 10.68
CA THR A 65 12.68 -2.45 11.13
C THR A 65 13.29 -3.54 10.24
N ASP A 66 12.50 -4.17 9.36
CA ASP A 66 12.93 -5.34 8.59
C ASP A 66 12.61 -5.12 7.10
N THR A 67 13.63 -4.77 6.32
CA THR A 67 13.49 -4.51 4.88
C THR A 67 13.06 -5.73 4.06
N ALA A 68 13.18 -6.96 4.60
CA ALA A 68 12.70 -8.18 3.94
C ALA A 68 11.18 -8.18 3.77
N THR A 69 10.45 -7.43 4.60
CA THR A 69 9.01 -7.22 4.49
C THR A 69 8.58 -6.62 3.16
N PHE A 70 9.46 -5.86 2.50
CA PHE A 70 9.18 -5.25 1.20
C PHE A 70 8.87 -6.26 0.09
N SER A 71 9.37 -7.47 0.18
CA SER A 71 9.09 -8.58 -0.76
C SER A 71 8.20 -9.67 -0.16
N HIS A 72 7.88 -9.59 1.13
CA HIS A 72 7.02 -10.59 1.78
C HIS A 72 5.57 -10.45 1.29
N PRO A 73 4.89 -11.54 0.88
CA PRO A 73 3.55 -11.46 0.29
C PRO A 73 2.44 -11.14 1.30
N PHE A 74 2.66 -11.32 2.60
CA PHE A 74 1.65 -11.13 3.66
C PHE A 74 0.33 -11.87 3.39
N THR A 75 0.43 -13.10 2.87
CA THR A 75 -0.72 -13.87 2.40
C THR A 75 -1.76 -14.14 3.49
N GLN A 76 -1.32 -14.40 4.72
CA GLN A 76 -2.23 -14.68 5.83
C GLN A 76 -2.89 -13.40 6.36
N SER A 77 -2.14 -12.30 6.40
CA SER A 77 -2.63 -10.99 6.83
C SER A 77 -3.70 -10.46 5.88
N ILE A 78 -3.48 -10.59 4.56
CA ILE A 78 -4.45 -10.22 3.53
C ILE A 78 -5.69 -11.13 3.59
N LYS A 79 -5.49 -12.45 3.70
CA LYS A 79 -6.60 -13.42 3.77
C LYS A 79 -7.51 -13.20 4.99
N LYS A 80 -6.96 -12.70 6.08
CA LYS A 80 -7.70 -12.37 7.32
C LYS A 80 -8.24 -10.94 7.33
N GLU A 81 -8.10 -10.20 6.22
CA GLU A 81 -8.50 -8.79 6.12
C GLU A 81 -7.82 -7.89 7.17
N TYR A 82 -6.68 -8.34 7.70
CA TYR A 82 -5.91 -7.60 8.70
C TYR A 82 -5.23 -6.38 8.10
N VAL A 83 -4.81 -6.47 6.85
CA VAL A 83 -4.19 -5.39 6.08
C VAL A 83 -4.46 -5.57 4.60
N THR A 84 -4.65 -4.47 3.90
CA THR A 84 -4.64 -4.41 2.43
C THR A 84 -3.28 -3.90 1.98
N ILE A 85 -2.77 -4.41 0.86
CA ILE A 85 -1.45 -4.04 0.36
C ILE A 85 -1.51 -3.77 -1.13
N ALA A 86 -1.31 -2.52 -1.50
CA ALA A 86 -1.09 -2.11 -2.88
C ALA A 86 0.41 -2.07 -3.20
N THR A 87 0.79 -2.57 -4.37
CA THR A 87 2.20 -2.59 -4.81
C THR A 87 2.28 -2.11 -6.24
N SER A 88 3.19 -1.17 -6.53
CA SER A 88 3.44 -0.67 -7.88
C SER A 88 3.92 -1.77 -8.83
N ASP A 89 3.63 -1.64 -10.13
CA ASP A 89 4.02 -2.63 -11.15
C ASP A 89 5.53 -2.92 -11.16
N ASP A 90 6.34 -1.89 -10.92
CA ASP A 90 7.79 -1.99 -10.87
C ASP A 90 8.34 -2.45 -9.51
N LYS A 91 7.44 -2.71 -8.56
CA LYS A 91 7.74 -3.15 -7.19
C LYS A 91 8.68 -2.20 -6.45
N CYS A 92 8.61 -0.90 -6.74
CA CYS A 92 9.40 0.12 -6.06
C CYS A 92 8.63 0.91 -5.01
N LEU A 93 7.30 0.82 -5.00
CA LEU A 93 6.43 1.44 -4.00
C LEU A 93 5.40 0.42 -3.52
N ARG A 94 5.19 0.37 -2.22
CA ARG A 94 4.24 -0.51 -1.55
C ARG A 94 3.57 0.23 -0.41
N ILE A 95 2.23 0.16 -0.37
CA ILE A 95 1.44 0.83 0.66
C ILE A 95 0.55 -0.20 1.33
N TYR A 96 0.56 -0.16 2.64
CA TYR A 96 -0.28 -0.97 3.52
C TYR A 96 -1.39 -0.08 4.06
N SER A 97 -2.62 -0.58 4.09
CA SER A 97 -3.78 0.14 4.61
C SER A 97 -4.60 -0.78 5.49
N TRP A 98 -5.07 -0.29 6.62
CA TRP A 98 -5.97 -1.02 7.51
C TRP A 98 -6.96 -0.07 8.17
N ASN A 99 -8.14 -0.58 8.50
CA ASN A 99 -9.11 0.16 9.30
C ASN A 99 -8.63 0.21 10.76
N THR A 100 -8.50 1.40 11.33
CA THR A 100 -8.05 1.56 12.73
C THR A 100 -9.14 1.26 13.75
N GLY A 101 -10.40 1.17 13.31
CA GLY A 101 -11.57 1.06 14.19
C GLY A 101 -12.03 2.39 14.77
N GLU A 102 -11.33 3.45 14.49
CA GLU A 102 -11.63 4.81 14.94
C GLU A 102 -12.52 5.56 13.93
N GLY A 103 -12.98 6.76 14.29
CA GLY A 103 -13.67 7.68 13.39
C GLY A 103 -15.19 7.51 13.29
N GLY A 104 -15.79 6.49 13.87
CA GLY A 104 -17.24 6.29 13.86
C GLY A 104 -17.82 6.15 12.45
N THR A 105 -18.59 7.13 11.95
CA THR A 105 -19.14 7.13 10.58
C THR A 105 -18.13 7.50 9.51
N MET A 106 -17.05 8.18 9.88
CA MET A 106 -15.84 8.36 9.09
C MET A 106 -14.92 7.19 9.44
N ILE A 107 -14.45 6.46 8.45
CA ILE A 107 -13.49 5.38 8.71
C ILE A 107 -12.09 5.98 8.72
N CYS A 108 -11.39 5.84 9.85
CA CYS A 108 -9.97 6.18 9.91
C CYS A 108 -9.13 5.00 9.42
N TRP A 109 -8.17 5.31 8.56
CA TRP A 109 -7.25 4.32 8.00
C TRP A 109 -5.83 4.55 8.53
N GLY A 110 -5.17 3.48 8.93
CA GLY A 110 -3.73 3.50 9.14
C GLY A 110 -3.01 3.26 7.82
N ASN A 111 -1.94 3.99 7.56
CA ASN A 111 -1.10 3.79 6.39
C ASN A 111 0.36 3.58 6.75
N LEU A 112 1.00 2.66 6.06
CA LEU A 112 2.42 2.38 6.17
C LEU A 112 2.98 2.28 4.75
N ILE A 113 4.01 3.06 4.46
CA ILE A 113 4.52 3.23 3.11
C ILE A 113 5.95 2.73 3.06
N GLN A 114 6.23 1.78 2.17
CA GLN A 114 7.59 1.33 1.87
C GLN A 114 7.95 1.67 0.43
N TYR A 115 9.16 2.14 0.21
CA TYR A 115 9.63 2.43 -1.14
C TYR A 115 11.13 2.18 -1.30
N ARG A 116 11.53 1.88 -2.54
CA ARG A 116 12.92 1.62 -2.91
C ARG A 116 13.54 2.87 -3.50
N SER A 117 14.61 3.35 -2.88
CA SER A 117 15.44 4.43 -3.37
C SER A 117 16.84 3.92 -3.68
N GLY A 118 17.12 3.66 -4.95
CA GLY A 118 18.35 2.96 -5.36
C GLY A 118 18.42 1.55 -4.78
N THR A 119 19.40 1.27 -3.93
CA THR A 119 19.56 -0.01 -3.23
C THR A 119 18.90 -0.03 -1.84
N GLU A 120 18.46 1.12 -1.34
CA GLU A 120 17.89 1.27 -0.01
C GLU A 120 16.38 1.08 -0.04
N ILE A 121 15.83 0.46 0.99
CA ILE A 121 14.39 0.38 1.24
C ILE A 121 14.09 1.26 2.43
N LYS A 122 13.19 2.21 2.24
CA LYS A 122 12.69 3.11 3.28
C LYS A 122 11.25 2.75 3.65
N ALA A 123 10.90 2.99 4.90
CA ALA A 123 9.55 2.80 5.40
C ALA A 123 9.14 3.96 6.30
N VAL A 124 7.87 4.35 6.24
CA VAL A 124 7.29 5.43 7.05
C VAL A 124 5.85 5.10 7.41
N HIS A 125 5.47 5.38 8.64
CA HIS A 125 4.11 5.20 9.16
C HIS A 125 3.42 6.56 9.27
N GLN A 126 2.69 6.94 8.24
CA GLN A 126 1.84 8.13 8.16
C GLN A 126 0.99 8.08 6.88
N SER A 127 -0.03 8.94 6.76
CA SER A 127 -0.82 9.08 5.55
C SER A 127 -0.01 9.63 4.37
N LEU A 128 -0.54 9.49 3.16
CA LEU A 128 0.05 10.08 1.97
C LEU A 128 0.05 11.61 2.04
N ASP A 129 -1.02 12.21 2.55
CA ASP A 129 -1.13 13.65 2.65
C ASP A 129 -0.05 14.24 3.54
N MET A 130 0.10 13.73 4.77
CA MET A 130 1.17 14.17 5.68
C MET A 130 2.58 13.93 5.11
N LEU A 131 2.77 12.83 4.35
CA LEU A 131 4.07 12.53 3.77
C LEU A 131 4.45 13.50 2.63
N LEU A 132 3.48 13.85 1.79
CA LEU A 132 3.71 14.66 0.59
C LEU A 132 3.65 16.16 0.86
N HIS A 133 2.93 16.56 1.90
CA HIS A 133 2.69 17.96 2.28
C HIS A 133 3.04 18.23 3.76
N PRO A 134 4.27 17.95 4.22
CA PRO A 134 4.63 18.05 5.65
C PRO A 134 4.46 19.45 6.25
N ASP A 135 4.46 20.49 5.42
CA ASP A 135 4.26 21.88 5.81
C ASP A 135 2.80 22.35 5.60
N GLY A 136 1.88 21.44 5.23
CA GLY A 136 0.47 21.73 5.02
C GLY A 136 -0.30 21.99 6.32
N GLU A 137 -1.51 22.53 6.17
CA GLU A 137 -2.47 22.53 7.27
C GLU A 137 -3.08 21.10 7.33
N HIS A 138 -2.80 20.37 8.38
CA HIS A 138 -3.35 19.06 8.64
C HIS A 138 -4.31 19.12 9.83
N ASP A 139 -5.31 18.26 9.80
CA ASP A 139 -6.16 18.02 10.97
C ASP A 139 -5.31 17.42 12.12
N GLU A 140 -5.76 17.59 13.36
CA GLU A 140 -5.10 16.98 14.53
C GLU A 140 -5.03 15.44 14.43
N ILE A 141 -5.95 14.84 13.65
CA ILE A 141 -6.04 13.40 13.43
C ILE A 141 -5.66 13.10 11.99
N ASP A 142 -4.67 12.24 11.81
CA ASP A 142 -4.32 11.68 10.49
C ASP A 142 -5.31 10.57 10.14
N PHE A 143 -6.34 10.91 9.36
CA PHE A 143 -7.40 9.96 8.98
C PHE A 143 -6.94 8.88 8.01
N GLY A 144 -5.84 9.09 7.29
CA GLY A 144 -5.35 8.19 6.27
C GLY A 144 -6.39 7.87 5.18
N SER A 145 -6.06 6.90 4.33
CA SER A 145 -6.96 6.45 3.28
C SER A 145 -6.78 4.95 2.97
N TYR A 146 -7.80 4.32 2.43
CA TYR A 146 -7.70 2.99 1.83
C TYR A 146 -7.02 3.12 0.47
N ILE A 147 -5.94 2.41 0.27
CA ILE A 147 -5.21 2.41 -1.00
C ILE A 147 -5.58 1.16 -1.79
N ASP A 148 -6.22 1.36 -2.95
CA ASP A 148 -6.64 0.28 -3.82
C ASP A 148 -5.53 -0.16 -4.77
N THR A 149 -5.03 0.76 -5.57
CA THR A 149 -4.09 0.47 -6.65
C THR A 149 -3.01 1.52 -6.77
N ILE A 150 -1.82 1.10 -7.21
CA ILE A 150 -0.70 1.99 -7.54
C ILE A 150 -0.33 1.80 -9.00
N TYR A 151 -0.66 2.79 -9.83
CA TYR A 151 -0.27 2.82 -11.24
C TYR A 151 1.14 3.36 -11.40
N THR A 152 1.96 2.70 -12.22
CA THR A 152 3.32 3.15 -12.53
C THR A 152 3.37 3.72 -13.94
N TYR A 153 3.64 5.02 -14.07
CA TYR A 153 3.71 5.71 -15.34
C TYR A 153 5.17 6.09 -15.68
N PRO A 154 5.73 5.61 -16.80
CA PRO A 154 7.07 5.99 -17.23
C PRO A 154 7.07 7.41 -17.80
N CYS A 155 7.95 8.28 -17.31
CA CYS A 155 8.10 9.63 -17.83
C CYS A 155 9.14 9.69 -18.95
N THR A 156 9.05 10.70 -19.81
CA THR A 156 9.96 10.89 -20.97
C THR A 156 11.39 11.17 -20.56
N ASP A 157 11.62 11.66 -19.34
CA ASP A 157 12.96 11.90 -18.76
C ASP A 157 13.57 10.64 -18.11
N GLY A 158 12.92 9.48 -18.24
CA GLY A 158 13.34 8.22 -17.65
C GLY A 158 12.96 8.06 -16.17
N SER A 159 12.36 9.06 -15.56
CA SER A 159 11.79 8.94 -14.21
C SER A 159 10.47 8.19 -14.24
N LYS A 160 9.94 7.86 -13.07
CA LYS A 160 8.64 7.22 -12.91
C LYS A 160 7.71 8.10 -12.08
N LEU A 161 6.46 8.13 -12.49
CA LEU A 161 5.36 8.71 -11.76
C LEU A 161 4.53 7.56 -11.19
N TYR A 162 4.22 7.63 -9.90
CA TYR A 162 3.29 6.73 -9.23
C TYR A 162 1.98 7.50 -9.03
N MET A 163 0.89 6.92 -9.49
CA MET A 163 -0.46 7.43 -9.26
C MET A 163 -1.16 6.43 -8.35
N VAL A 164 -1.48 6.87 -7.16
CA VAL A 164 -2.10 6.08 -6.10
C VAL A 164 -3.59 6.37 -6.11
N ASP A 165 -4.39 5.32 -6.33
CA ASP A 165 -5.84 5.37 -6.21
C ASP A 165 -6.21 5.19 -4.75
N ASP A 166 -6.74 6.23 -4.14
CA ASP A 166 -7.12 6.23 -2.75
C ASP A 166 -8.63 6.46 -2.56
N TYR A 167 -9.12 5.89 -1.49
CA TYR A 167 -10.51 5.99 -1.08
C TYR A 167 -10.60 6.33 0.40
N PHE A 168 -11.48 7.26 0.75
CA PHE A 168 -11.83 7.50 2.14
C PHE A 168 -13.32 7.79 2.31
N ARG A 169 -13.83 7.45 3.48
CA ARG A 169 -15.23 7.65 3.83
C ARG A 169 -15.39 8.94 4.62
N ILE A 170 -16.06 9.92 4.02
CA ILE A 170 -16.26 11.25 4.62
C ILE A 170 -17.35 11.21 5.69
N SER A 171 -18.39 10.41 5.46
CA SER A 171 -19.54 10.28 6.38
C SER A 171 -20.31 8.97 6.13
N SER A 172 -21.42 8.78 6.82
CA SER A 172 -22.33 7.67 6.53
C SER A 172 -22.90 7.69 5.10
N ASN A 173 -22.95 8.86 4.46
CA ASN A 173 -23.60 9.06 3.16
C ASN A 173 -22.64 9.41 2.02
N TYR A 174 -21.43 9.84 2.32
CA TYR A 174 -20.47 10.34 1.32
C TYR A 174 -19.12 9.68 1.46
N SER A 175 -18.53 9.44 0.32
CA SER A 175 -17.15 8.97 0.15
C SER A 175 -16.42 9.82 -0.88
N ALA A 176 -15.10 9.76 -0.87
CA ALA A 176 -14.29 10.35 -1.90
C ALA A 176 -13.30 9.32 -2.45
N ASN A 177 -13.03 9.44 -3.74
CA ASN A 177 -11.92 8.78 -4.41
C ASN A 177 -10.98 9.84 -4.97
N SER A 178 -9.70 9.60 -4.89
CA SER A 178 -8.72 10.46 -5.53
C SER A 178 -7.55 9.69 -6.13
N LEU A 179 -6.88 10.32 -7.09
CA LEU A 179 -5.57 9.91 -7.57
C LEU A 179 -4.54 10.88 -7.03
N VAL A 180 -3.59 10.35 -6.30
CA VAL A 180 -2.47 11.10 -5.75
C VAL A 180 -1.21 10.77 -6.55
N ALA A 181 -0.59 11.79 -7.15
CA ALA A 181 0.58 11.63 -7.98
C ALA A 181 1.87 11.96 -7.20
N MET A 182 2.81 11.03 -7.22
CA MET A 182 4.09 11.17 -6.53
C MET A 182 5.24 10.56 -7.33
N ARG A 183 6.47 10.86 -6.92
CA ARG A 183 7.69 10.26 -7.47
C ARG A 183 8.73 10.04 -6.39
N ILE A 184 9.65 9.13 -6.64
CA ILE A 184 10.86 8.97 -5.82
C ILE A 184 11.93 9.87 -6.41
N LYS A 185 12.35 10.90 -5.66
CA LYS A 185 13.37 11.87 -6.06
C LYS A 185 14.33 12.12 -4.91
N ASP A 186 15.63 12.11 -5.20
CA ASP A 186 16.70 12.36 -4.23
C ASP A 186 16.57 11.52 -2.95
N GLY A 187 16.10 10.30 -3.11
CA GLY A 187 15.92 9.36 -2.01
C GLY A 187 14.63 9.49 -1.22
N ASN A 188 13.70 10.37 -1.61
CA ASN A 188 12.46 10.61 -0.90
C ASN A 188 11.24 10.48 -1.82
N LEU A 189 10.10 10.13 -1.25
CA LEU A 189 8.80 10.31 -1.91
C LEU A 189 8.46 11.79 -1.86
N VAL A 190 8.10 12.33 -3.01
CA VAL A 190 7.73 13.74 -3.15
C VAL A 190 6.49 13.88 -4.03
N SER A 191 5.69 14.90 -3.75
CA SER A 191 4.57 15.32 -4.57
C SER A 191 4.98 15.53 -6.04
N ALA A 192 4.11 15.17 -6.98
CA ALA A 192 4.33 15.31 -8.41
C ALA A 192 3.15 16.01 -9.09
N PRO A 193 3.05 17.35 -9.03
CA PRO A 193 1.93 18.10 -9.60
C PRO A 193 1.82 17.91 -11.11
N CYS A 194 1.04 16.92 -11.55
CA CYS A 194 0.85 16.57 -12.96
C CYS A 194 -0.58 16.84 -13.46
N PHE A 195 -1.57 16.90 -12.56
CA PHE A 195 -2.94 17.21 -12.93
C PHE A 195 -3.12 18.72 -13.14
N VAL A 196 -3.92 19.10 -14.13
CA VAL A 196 -4.21 20.50 -14.43
C VAL A 196 -5.70 20.77 -14.27
N ARG A 197 -6.07 21.58 -13.29
CA ARG A 197 -7.45 22.01 -13.06
C ARG A 197 -7.50 23.53 -13.01
N HIS A 198 -8.33 24.15 -13.86
CA HIS A 198 -8.46 25.61 -13.94
C HIS A 198 -7.12 26.35 -14.08
N GLY A 199 -6.18 25.79 -14.87
CA GLY A 199 -4.86 26.36 -15.11
C GLY A 199 -3.87 26.24 -13.95
N LYS A 200 -4.25 25.62 -12.83
CA LYS A 200 -3.37 25.30 -11.72
C LYS A 200 -2.95 23.84 -11.78
N ARG A 201 -1.69 23.57 -11.40
CA ARG A 201 -1.20 22.20 -11.23
C ARG A 201 -1.48 21.70 -9.82
N SER A 202 -1.91 20.44 -9.73
CA SER A 202 -2.09 19.69 -8.49
C SER A 202 -1.46 18.32 -8.63
N ASP A 203 -1.04 17.74 -7.54
CA ASP A 203 -0.65 16.33 -7.44
C ASP A 203 -1.84 15.43 -7.14
N THR A 204 -2.99 16.01 -6.81
CA THR A 204 -4.21 15.27 -6.49
C THR A 204 -5.35 15.70 -7.41
N ILE A 205 -6.10 14.72 -7.90
CA ILE A 205 -7.40 14.89 -8.55
C ILE A 205 -8.37 13.90 -7.93
N GLY A 206 -9.54 14.37 -7.52
CA GLY A 206 -10.53 13.51 -6.88
C GLY A 206 -11.94 14.09 -6.97
N PHE A 207 -12.88 13.33 -6.49
CA PHE A 207 -14.30 13.71 -6.44
C PHE A 207 -14.98 12.99 -5.27
N GLU A 208 -15.98 13.67 -4.73
CA GLU A 208 -16.89 13.13 -3.73
C GLU A 208 -18.12 12.53 -4.40
N HIS A 209 -18.66 11.49 -3.82
CA HIS A 209 -19.88 10.86 -4.32
C HIS A 209 -20.76 10.36 -3.17
N SER A 210 -22.06 10.28 -3.43
CA SER A 210 -23.02 9.68 -2.54
C SER A 210 -22.85 8.15 -2.54
N ILE A 211 -22.84 7.55 -1.35
CA ILE A 211 -22.79 6.09 -1.22
C ILE A 211 -24.03 5.43 -1.85
N ALA A 212 -25.19 6.09 -1.79
CA ALA A 212 -26.42 5.59 -2.41
C ALA A 212 -26.31 5.56 -3.93
N ASP A 213 -25.76 6.61 -4.56
CA ASP A 213 -25.53 6.67 -6.00
C ASP A 213 -24.52 5.61 -6.44
N TRP A 214 -23.50 5.40 -5.63
CA TRP A 214 -22.51 4.36 -5.88
C TRP A 214 -23.14 2.94 -5.87
N TYR A 215 -23.96 2.60 -4.86
CA TYR A 215 -24.67 1.32 -4.84
C TYR A 215 -25.58 1.13 -6.05
N PHE A 216 -26.22 2.22 -6.51
CA PHE A 216 -27.04 2.19 -7.70
C PHE A 216 -26.22 1.86 -8.96
N LEU A 217 -25.08 2.52 -9.16
CA LEU A 217 -24.19 2.30 -10.29
C LEU A 217 -23.53 0.92 -10.26
N ALA A 218 -23.12 0.45 -9.10
CA ALA A 218 -22.55 -0.90 -8.92
C ALA A 218 -23.56 -1.99 -9.31
N ASN A 219 -24.85 -1.81 -9.01
CA ASN A 219 -25.92 -2.74 -9.41
C ASN A 219 -26.22 -2.72 -10.91
N LEU A 220 -25.81 -1.67 -11.63
CA LEU A 220 -25.89 -1.62 -13.10
C LEU A 220 -24.72 -2.34 -13.79
N GLY A 221 -23.79 -2.93 -13.02
CA GLY A 221 -22.58 -3.58 -13.52
C GLY A 221 -21.47 -2.59 -13.88
N GLU A 222 -21.65 -1.32 -13.56
CA GLU A 222 -20.64 -0.28 -13.69
C GLU A 222 -19.87 -0.20 -12.36
N GLY A 223 -18.79 -0.99 -12.24
CA GLY A 223 -17.94 -1.02 -11.06
C GLY A 223 -17.07 0.23 -10.92
N TRP A 224 -16.21 0.24 -9.90
CA TRP A 224 -15.23 1.30 -9.64
C TRP A 224 -14.30 1.60 -10.81
N ASP A 225 -14.09 0.64 -11.71
CA ASP A 225 -13.17 0.68 -12.85
C ASP A 225 -13.45 1.81 -13.85
N TRP A 226 -14.61 2.48 -13.73
CA TRP A 226 -14.96 3.59 -14.62
C TRP A 226 -14.46 4.96 -14.12
N LEU A 227 -14.05 5.06 -12.86
CA LEU A 227 -13.63 6.34 -12.28
C LEU A 227 -12.23 6.74 -12.75
N PHE A 228 -11.32 5.78 -12.74
CA PHE A 228 -9.96 5.95 -13.24
C PHE A 228 -9.54 4.68 -13.99
N GLN A 229 -9.45 4.78 -15.30
CA GLN A 229 -8.98 3.66 -16.13
C GLN A 229 -7.59 3.97 -16.69
N TYR A 230 -6.62 3.13 -16.38
CA TYR A 230 -5.29 3.22 -16.93
C TYR A 230 -5.06 2.17 -18.00
N ASP A 231 -4.99 2.61 -19.28
CA ASP A 231 -4.56 1.75 -20.37
C ASP A 231 -3.03 1.66 -20.40
N LYS A 232 -2.49 0.53 -19.93
CA LYS A 232 -1.04 0.29 -19.92
C LYS A 232 -0.40 0.32 -21.32
N LYS A 233 -1.13 -0.02 -22.39
CA LYS A 233 -0.60 -0.01 -23.76
C LYS A 233 -0.58 1.38 -24.34
N ALA A 234 -1.66 2.13 -24.14
CA ALA A 234 -1.77 3.51 -24.61
C ALA A 234 -1.07 4.50 -23.68
N GLN A 235 -0.75 4.08 -22.44
CA GLN A 235 -0.22 4.94 -21.37
C GLN A 235 -1.13 6.16 -21.11
N ASN A 236 -2.42 5.94 -21.18
CA ASN A 236 -3.45 6.95 -20.95
C ASN A 236 -4.26 6.62 -19.71
N LEU A 237 -4.56 7.65 -18.93
CA LEU A 237 -5.53 7.64 -17.86
C LEU A 237 -6.82 8.27 -18.40
N TYR A 238 -7.94 7.60 -18.18
CA TYR A 238 -9.28 8.04 -18.58
C TYR A 238 -10.13 8.36 -17.36
#